data_96af3d654f1395fcf5924d6c0939ba5c
#
_entry.id   96af3d654f1395fcf5924d6c0939ba5c
#
_cell.length_a   1.000
_cell.length_b   1.000
_cell.length_c   1.000
_cell.angle_alpha   90.00
_cell.angle_beta   90.00
_cell.angle_gamma   90.00
#
_symmetry.space_group_name_H-M   'P 1'
#
loop_
_entity.id
_entity.type
_entity.pdbx_description
1 polymer ?
#
loop_
_entity_poly.entity_id
_entity_poly.type
_entity_poly.pdbx_seq_one_letter_code
_entity_poly.pdbx_strand_id
1 'polypeptide(L)'
;MPKLLYQGHGSYRIFSDNGIVIYVDPYAGVGYDIPADIILVTHQHSDHNQIRIVPKKKDCTVIQNVQSLKNGQYNSFFVKGIQIDSVPAYNKNHDPEECVGYVLTVDDVKIYAAGDTSATEAMETILPDYQLDYALLPIDGIYNMNAKEAEVCAKKIGAKVNIPIHVKPGVLFDRKMANKFHMKNRLIVEPNDEIELVRK
;
A
#
# COMPACT_ATOMS: atom_id res chain seq x y z
N MET A 1 -17.04 -9.21 2.67
CA MET A 1 -16.23 -7.99 2.86
C MET A 1 -14.77 -8.35 2.67
N PRO A 2 -14.03 -7.59 1.88
CA PRO A 2 -12.63 -7.89 1.68
C PRO A 2 -11.84 -7.83 2.99
N LYS A 3 -10.73 -8.56 3.05
CA LYS A 3 -9.89 -8.66 4.23
C LYS A 3 -8.46 -8.24 3.90
N LEU A 4 -7.78 -7.63 4.86
CA LEU A 4 -6.37 -7.29 4.77
C LEU A 4 -5.60 -8.03 5.86
N LEU A 5 -4.63 -8.83 5.46
CA LEU A 5 -3.60 -9.41 6.34
C LEU A 5 -2.34 -8.55 6.24
N TYR A 6 -1.92 -7.94 7.32
CA TYR A 6 -0.67 -7.20 7.36
C TYR A 6 0.50 -8.17 7.56
N GLN A 7 1.47 -8.14 6.66
CA GLN A 7 2.64 -9.03 6.69
C GLN A 7 3.85 -8.35 7.34
N GLY A 8 3.77 -7.04 7.54
CA GLY A 8 4.81 -6.23 8.13
C GLY A 8 5.56 -5.38 7.11
N HIS A 9 6.29 -4.38 7.59
CA HIS A 9 7.00 -3.38 6.78
C HIS A 9 6.04 -2.65 5.83
N GLY A 10 6.26 -2.72 4.53
CA GLY A 10 5.35 -2.21 3.49
C GLY A 10 4.37 -3.25 2.94
N SER A 11 4.44 -4.51 3.43
CA SER A 11 3.82 -5.67 2.81
C SER A 11 2.47 -6.03 3.42
N TYR A 12 1.50 -6.37 2.56
CA TYR A 12 0.21 -6.91 2.99
C TYR A 12 -0.47 -7.69 1.87
N ARG A 13 -1.42 -8.54 2.29
CA ARG A 13 -2.29 -9.29 1.39
C ARG A 13 -3.72 -8.82 1.54
N ILE A 14 -4.42 -8.62 0.43
CA ILE A 14 -5.86 -8.37 0.39
C ILE A 14 -6.55 -9.59 -0.20
N PHE A 15 -7.66 -9.98 0.41
CA PHE A 15 -8.51 -11.07 -0.04
C PHE A 15 -9.90 -10.51 -0.32
N SER A 16 -10.37 -10.59 -1.57
CA SER A 16 -11.71 -10.11 -1.95
C SER A 16 -12.80 -11.13 -1.61
N ASP A 17 -14.04 -10.68 -1.54
CA ASP A 17 -15.21 -11.55 -1.32
C ASP A 17 -15.33 -12.64 -2.38
N ASN A 18 -14.89 -12.35 -3.60
CA ASN A 18 -14.91 -13.29 -4.72
C ASN A 18 -13.67 -14.20 -4.77
N GLY A 19 -12.84 -14.19 -3.72
CA GLY A 19 -11.68 -15.06 -3.61
C GLY A 19 -10.45 -14.64 -4.42
N ILE A 20 -10.37 -13.35 -4.85
CA ILE A 20 -9.18 -12.80 -5.50
C ILE A 20 -8.15 -12.45 -4.43
N VAL A 21 -6.92 -12.93 -4.62
CA VAL A 21 -5.79 -12.75 -3.70
C VAL A 21 -4.81 -11.75 -4.30
N ILE A 22 -4.60 -10.65 -3.59
CA ILE A 22 -3.73 -9.55 -4.01
C ILE A 22 -2.60 -9.39 -2.98
N TYR A 23 -1.36 -9.43 -3.42
CA TYR A 23 -0.21 -9.06 -2.59
C TYR A 23 0.33 -7.72 -3.03
N VAL A 24 0.68 -6.88 -2.07
CA VAL A 24 1.31 -5.58 -2.30
C VAL A 24 2.67 -5.59 -1.62
N ASP A 25 3.71 -5.21 -2.36
CA ASP A 25 5.09 -5.06 -1.92
C ASP A 25 5.59 -6.25 -1.08
N PRO A 26 5.62 -7.48 -1.62
CA PRO A 26 6.07 -8.65 -0.87
C PRO A 26 7.53 -8.51 -0.45
N TYR A 27 7.81 -8.77 0.83
CA TYR A 27 9.14 -8.63 1.41
C TYR A 27 9.56 -9.82 2.25
N ALA A 28 9.02 -9.94 3.48
CA ALA A 28 9.41 -10.92 4.46
C ALA A 28 8.25 -11.19 5.44
N GLY A 29 8.47 -12.05 6.41
CA GLY A 29 7.44 -12.43 7.38
C GLY A 29 6.65 -13.66 6.95
N VAL A 30 5.39 -13.73 7.34
CA VAL A 30 4.48 -14.85 7.09
C VAL A 30 3.24 -14.43 6.31
N GLY A 31 2.35 -15.38 5.97
CA GLY A 31 1.13 -15.09 5.23
C GLY A 31 1.30 -15.12 3.71
N TYR A 32 2.40 -15.69 3.21
CA TYR A 32 2.64 -15.98 1.79
C TYR A 32 2.26 -17.43 1.46
N ASP A 33 1.11 -17.86 1.92
CA ASP A 33 0.63 -19.26 1.88
C ASP A 33 -0.48 -19.49 0.85
N ILE A 34 -1.15 -18.43 0.41
CA ILE A 34 -2.25 -18.50 -0.56
C ILE A 34 -1.75 -18.03 -1.93
N PRO A 35 -1.96 -18.83 -3.02
CA PRO A 35 -1.54 -18.43 -4.35
C PRO A 35 -2.18 -17.11 -4.82
N ALA A 36 -1.35 -16.18 -5.29
CA ALA A 36 -1.75 -14.87 -5.77
C ALA A 36 -2.51 -14.92 -7.09
N ASP A 37 -3.52 -14.08 -7.22
CA ASP A 37 -4.13 -13.64 -8.46
C ASP A 37 -3.44 -12.40 -9.03
N ILE A 38 -3.05 -11.48 -8.12
CA ILE A 38 -2.43 -10.21 -8.46
C ILE A 38 -1.26 -9.96 -7.49
N ILE A 39 -0.14 -9.49 -8.03
CA ILE A 39 0.99 -8.98 -7.23
C ILE A 39 1.28 -7.56 -7.71
N LEU A 40 1.32 -6.62 -6.78
CA LEU A 40 1.67 -5.23 -7.02
C LEU A 40 3.02 -4.92 -6.38
N VAL A 41 3.87 -4.21 -7.12
CA VAL A 41 5.16 -3.71 -6.62
C VAL A 41 5.26 -2.23 -6.92
N THR A 42 5.39 -1.43 -5.86
CA THR A 42 5.43 0.03 -5.98
C THR A 42 6.76 0.54 -6.52
N HIS A 43 7.86 -0.14 -6.19
CA HIS A 43 9.23 0.17 -6.64
C HIS A 43 10.18 -1.01 -6.43
N GLN A 44 11.42 -0.92 -6.91
CA GLN A 44 12.35 -2.06 -6.99
C GLN A 44 13.33 -2.19 -5.83
N HIS A 45 13.07 -1.59 -4.67
CA HIS A 45 13.89 -1.87 -3.50
C HIS A 45 13.63 -3.30 -2.97
N SER A 46 14.67 -3.90 -2.39
CA SER A 46 14.66 -5.32 -2.00
C SER A 46 13.65 -5.66 -0.90
N ASP A 47 13.16 -4.69 -0.17
CA ASP A 47 12.14 -4.79 0.87
C ASP A 47 10.71 -4.57 0.36
N HIS A 48 10.54 -4.44 -0.99
CA HIS A 48 9.22 -4.31 -1.64
C HIS A 48 9.01 -5.28 -2.81
N ASN A 49 10.07 -5.91 -3.34
CA ASN A 49 10.00 -6.66 -4.60
C ASN A 49 10.28 -8.16 -4.50
N GLN A 50 10.12 -8.78 -3.33
CA GLN A 50 10.40 -10.21 -3.14
C GLN A 50 9.30 -11.12 -3.73
N ILE A 51 8.93 -10.90 -4.99
CA ILE A 51 7.86 -11.62 -5.72
C ILE A 51 8.05 -13.14 -5.68
N ARG A 52 9.30 -13.62 -5.54
CA ARG A 52 9.65 -15.04 -5.53
C ARG A 52 9.11 -15.82 -4.32
N ILE A 53 8.84 -15.12 -3.20
CA ILE A 53 8.29 -15.78 -2.00
C ILE A 53 6.76 -15.97 -2.08
N VAL A 54 6.10 -15.31 -3.04
CA VAL A 54 4.67 -15.39 -3.24
C VAL A 54 4.33 -16.56 -4.15
N PRO A 55 3.57 -17.57 -3.71
CA PRO A 55 3.02 -18.57 -4.61
C PRO A 55 2.05 -17.91 -5.59
N LYS A 56 2.02 -18.36 -6.84
CA LYS A 56 1.25 -17.73 -7.90
C LYS A 56 0.27 -18.73 -8.52
N LYS A 57 -0.94 -18.28 -8.79
CA LYS A 57 -1.84 -18.99 -9.70
C LYS A 57 -1.27 -18.95 -11.12
N LYS A 58 -1.69 -19.89 -11.98
CA LYS A 58 -1.20 -19.99 -13.37
C LYS A 58 -1.44 -18.69 -14.16
N ASP A 59 -2.53 -18.00 -13.88
CA ASP A 59 -2.97 -16.76 -14.50
C ASP A 59 -2.74 -15.52 -13.62
N CYS A 60 -1.77 -15.60 -12.70
CA CYS A 60 -1.40 -14.48 -11.83
C CYS A 60 -0.86 -13.31 -12.66
N THR A 61 -1.41 -12.13 -12.42
CA THR A 61 -0.94 -10.88 -13.01
C THR A 61 0.01 -10.17 -12.05
N VAL A 62 1.21 -9.82 -12.54
CA VAL A 62 2.19 -9.05 -11.80
C VAL A 62 2.29 -7.66 -12.42
N ILE A 63 1.97 -6.63 -11.63
CA ILE A 63 2.05 -5.21 -12.03
C ILE A 63 3.12 -4.56 -11.17
N GLN A 64 4.13 -4.00 -11.81
CA GLN A 64 5.25 -3.34 -11.16
C GLN A 64 5.30 -1.86 -11.60
N ASN A 65 6.14 -1.07 -10.95
CA ASN A 65 6.35 0.32 -11.29
C ASN A 65 6.57 0.56 -12.80
N VAL A 66 7.32 -0.31 -13.48
CA VAL A 66 7.64 -0.19 -14.91
C VAL A 66 6.42 -0.32 -15.85
N GLN A 67 5.36 -1.02 -15.43
CA GLN A 67 4.09 -1.04 -16.15
C GLN A 67 3.18 0.10 -15.70
N SER A 68 3.30 0.50 -14.45
CA SER A 68 2.45 1.48 -13.77
C SER A 68 2.77 2.91 -14.14
N LEU A 69 4.05 3.21 -14.36
CA LEU A 69 4.54 4.52 -14.78
C LEU A 69 5.35 4.36 -16.06
N LYS A 70 4.84 4.92 -17.16
CA LYS A 70 5.49 4.83 -18.45
C LYS A 70 5.46 6.18 -19.17
N ASN A 71 6.63 6.70 -19.53
CA ASN A 71 6.77 8.00 -20.19
C ASN A 71 6.08 9.14 -19.42
N GLY A 72 6.17 9.15 -18.10
CA GLY A 72 5.55 10.15 -17.25
C GLY A 72 4.03 9.99 -17.06
N GLN A 73 3.42 8.93 -17.60
CA GLN A 73 2.00 8.64 -17.46
C GLN A 73 1.76 7.52 -16.46
N TYR A 74 0.87 7.77 -15.50
CA TYR A 74 0.40 6.79 -14.53
C TYR A 74 -0.74 5.99 -15.15
N ASN A 75 -0.56 4.67 -15.24
CA ASN A 75 -1.49 3.76 -15.89
C ASN A 75 -2.51 3.20 -14.90
N SER A 76 -3.69 2.88 -15.42
CA SER A 76 -4.75 2.17 -14.71
C SER A 76 -4.92 0.77 -15.27
N PHE A 77 -5.27 -0.18 -14.40
CA PHE A 77 -5.49 -1.58 -14.75
C PHE A 77 -6.83 -2.05 -14.19
N PHE A 78 -7.48 -2.94 -14.94
CA PHE A 78 -8.66 -3.66 -14.47
C PHE A 78 -8.40 -5.15 -14.60
N VAL A 79 -8.20 -5.84 -13.47
CA VAL A 79 -7.77 -7.24 -13.43
C VAL A 79 -8.69 -8.03 -12.50
N LYS A 80 -9.35 -9.05 -13.02
CA LYS A 80 -10.23 -9.96 -12.26
C LYS A 80 -11.27 -9.22 -11.40
N GLY A 81 -11.80 -8.11 -11.90
CA GLY A 81 -12.79 -7.29 -11.18
C GLY A 81 -12.21 -6.26 -10.21
N ILE A 82 -10.89 -6.18 -10.10
CA ILE A 82 -10.19 -5.20 -9.27
C ILE A 82 -9.73 -4.03 -10.12
N GLN A 83 -10.13 -2.81 -9.76
CA GLN A 83 -9.58 -1.58 -10.34
C GLN A 83 -8.30 -1.21 -9.58
N ILE A 84 -7.24 -0.88 -10.34
CA ILE A 84 -5.92 -0.53 -9.82
C ILE A 84 -5.46 0.71 -10.57
N ASP A 85 -5.37 1.85 -9.87
CA ASP A 85 -4.90 3.09 -10.45
C ASP A 85 -3.53 3.43 -9.86
N SER A 86 -2.53 3.63 -10.72
CA SER A 86 -1.21 4.08 -10.30
C SER A 86 -1.24 5.58 -10.05
N VAL A 87 -0.56 6.03 -8.98
CA VAL A 87 -0.51 7.43 -8.57
C VAL A 87 0.91 7.83 -8.18
N PRO A 88 1.26 9.14 -8.18
CA PRO A 88 2.56 9.61 -7.75
C PRO A 88 2.91 9.20 -6.32
N ALA A 89 4.09 8.60 -6.14
CA ALA A 89 4.67 8.30 -4.84
C ALA A 89 6.20 8.37 -4.96
N TYR A 90 6.82 9.32 -4.30
CA TYR A 90 8.26 9.57 -4.39
C TYR A 90 8.77 10.42 -3.24
N ASN A 91 10.08 10.47 -3.07
CA ASN A 91 10.79 11.39 -2.18
C ASN A 91 12.27 11.48 -2.59
N LYS A 92 13.11 12.09 -1.75
CA LYS A 92 14.55 12.24 -2.01
C LYS A 92 15.32 10.91 -2.16
N ASN A 93 14.77 9.80 -1.66
CA ASN A 93 15.37 8.45 -1.72
C ASN A 93 14.69 7.56 -2.78
N HIS A 94 13.58 8.03 -3.36
CA HIS A 94 12.70 7.27 -4.26
C HIS A 94 12.39 8.13 -5.47
N ASP A 95 12.97 7.75 -6.62
CA ASP A 95 12.88 8.52 -7.86
C ASP A 95 11.42 8.60 -8.35
N PRO A 96 10.91 9.82 -8.68
CA PRO A 96 9.56 9.98 -9.21
C PRO A 96 9.32 9.29 -10.56
N GLU A 97 10.37 8.90 -11.29
CA GLU A 97 10.25 8.14 -12.53
C GLU A 97 10.26 6.61 -12.32
N GLU A 98 10.58 6.16 -11.10
CA GLU A 98 10.72 4.74 -10.77
C GLU A 98 9.79 4.27 -9.65
N CYS A 99 9.06 5.16 -9.00
CA CYS A 99 8.22 4.83 -7.85
C CYS A 99 6.76 5.22 -8.08
N VAL A 100 5.85 4.40 -7.60
CA VAL A 100 4.41 4.63 -7.66
C VAL A 100 3.73 4.22 -6.37
N GLY A 101 2.58 4.84 -6.08
CA GLY A 101 1.58 4.28 -5.19
C GLY A 101 0.44 3.70 -6.01
N TYR A 102 -0.48 2.99 -5.35
CA TYR A 102 -1.67 2.44 -5.98
C TYR A 102 -2.94 2.83 -5.22
N VAL A 103 -3.99 3.14 -5.96
CA VAL A 103 -5.35 3.14 -5.44
C VAL A 103 -6.05 1.89 -5.95
N LEU A 104 -6.51 1.05 -5.01
CA LEU A 104 -7.21 -0.20 -5.29
C LEU A 104 -8.69 -0.03 -4.98
N THR A 105 -9.57 -0.50 -5.86
CA THR A 105 -10.98 -0.70 -5.54
C THR A 105 -11.25 -2.21 -5.50
N VAL A 106 -11.54 -2.71 -4.30
CA VAL A 106 -11.79 -4.14 -4.02
C VAL A 106 -13.14 -4.26 -3.33
N ASP A 107 -14.11 -4.91 -3.95
CA ASP A 107 -15.49 -5.08 -3.42
C ASP A 107 -16.07 -3.72 -2.94
N ASP A 108 -15.97 -2.67 -3.76
CA ASP A 108 -16.36 -1.28 -3.51
C ASP A 108 -15.58 -0.56 -2.38
N VAL A 109 -14.60 -1.19 -1.75
CA VAL A 109 -13.70 -0.55 -0.77
C VAL A 109 -12.50 0.04 -1.49
N LYS A 110 -12.22 1.32 -1.23
CA LYS A 110 -11.11 2.06 -1.84
C LYS A 110 -9.92 2.19 -0.90
N ILE A 111 -8.77 1.70 -1.33
CA ILE A 111 -7.57 1.55 -0.51
C ILE A 111 -6.40 2.24 -1.20
N TYR A 112 -5.75 3.17 -0.52
CA TYR A 112 -4.49 3.75 -0.98
C TYR A 112 -3.30 3.00 -0.40
N ALA A 113 -2.51 2.40 -1.27
CA ALA A 113 -1.22 1.77 -1.03
C ALA A 113 -0.13 2.78 -1.37
N ALA A 114 0.38 3.49 -0.38
CA ALA A 114 1.30 4.60 -0.63
C ALA A 114 2.65 4.16 -1.20
N GLY A 115 3.11 2.93 -0.88
CA GLY A 115 4.51 2.55 -1.09
C GLY A 115 5.44 3.43 -0.27
N ASP A 116 6.66 3.60 -0.74
CA ASP A 116 7.64 4.47 -0.11
C ASP A 116 7.56 5.88 -0.70
N THR A 117 7.19 6.84 0.14
CA THR A 117 6.94 8.23 -0.29
C THR A 117 7.10 9.23 0.84
N SER A 118 7.33 10.48 0.49
CA SER A 118 7.04 11.65 1.33
C SER A 118 5.81 12.39 0.80
N ALA A 119 5.56 13.61 1.27
CA ALA A 119 4.47 14.42 0.78
C ALA A 119 4.60 14.69 -0.74
N THR A 120 3.55 14.37 -1.49
CA THR A 120 3.44 14.68 -2.92
C THR A 120 2.25 15.60 -3.16
N GLU A 121 2.28 16.33 -4.29
CA GLU A 121 1.15 17.17 -4.71
C GLU A 121 -0.13 16.33 -4.92
N ALA A 122 0.01 15.10 -5.40
CA ALA A 122 -1.10 14.19 -5.63
C ALA A 122 -1.91 13.87 -4.35
N MET A 123 -1.29 13.93 -3.18
CA MET A 123 -1.99 13.74 -1.90
C MET A 123 -3.01 14.84 -1.60
N GLU A 124 -2.91 15.99 -2.24
CA GLU A 124 -3.83 17.12 -2.10
C GLU A 124 -4.73 17.32 -3.32
N THR A 125 -4.24 16.99 -4.51
CA THR A 125 -4.93 17.32 -5.77
C THR A 125 -5.58 16.15 -6.46
N ILE A 126 -5.19 14.91 -6.16
CA ILE A 126 -5.69 13.69 -6.84
C ILE A 126 -6.38 12.75 -5.84
N LEU A 127 -5.70 12.40 -4.75
CA LEU A 127 -6.19 11.37 -3.82
C LEU A 127 -7.53 11.70 -3.13
N PRO A 128 -7.87 12.96 -2.80
CA PRO A 128 -9.17 13.29 -2.22
C PRO A 128 -10.36 12.91 -3.10
N ASP A 129 -10.22 12.99 -4.42
CA ASP A 129 -11.29 12.69 -5.37
C ASP A 129 -11.69 11.21 -5.37
N TYR A 130 -10.80 10.33 -4.93
CA TYR A 130 -11.11 8.90 -4.76
C TYR A 130 -12.06 8.62 -3.60
N GLN A 131 -12.17 9.51 -2.60
CA GLN A 131 -12.97 9.27 -1.39
C GLN A 131 -12.56 7.96 -0.71
N LEU A 132 -11.31 7.85 -0.36
CA LEU A 132 -10.67 6.64 0.14
C LEU A 132 -11.25 6.17 1.48
N ASP A 133 -11.50 4.87 1.60
CA ASP A 133 -11.86 4.24 2.87
C ASP A 133 -10.62 4.02 3.74
N TYR A 134 -9.51 3.58 3.14
CA TYR A 134 -8.27 3.28 3.84
C TYR A 134 -7.06 3.91 3.14
N ALA A 135 -6.10 4.40 3.92
CA ALA A 135 -4.77 4.77 3.44
C ALA A 135 -3.70 4.08 4.29
N LEU A 136 -2.78 3.37 3.65
CA LEU A 136 -1.62 2.76 4.28
C LEU A 136 -0.41 3.66 4.03
N LEU A 137 0.14 4.26 5.10
CA LEU A 137 1.12 5.34 5.01
C LEU A 137 2.44 4.96 5.70
N PRO A 138 3.61 5.09 5.02
CA PRO A 138 4.91 4.85 5.61
C PRO A 138 5.26 5.97 6.61
N ILE A 139 5.84 5.62 7.78
CA ILE A 139 6.12 6.58 8.85
C ILE A 139 7.51 6.46 9.48
N ASP A 140 8.47 5.79 8.84
CA ASP A 140 9.78 5.51 9.45
C ASP A 140 10.62 6.76 9.75
N GLY A 141 10.43 7.86 9.03
CA GLY A 141 11.12 9.13 9.24
C GLY A 141 12.59 9.16 8.82
N ILE A 142 13.06 8.14 8.12
CA ILE A 142 14.43 8.01 7.63
C ILE A 142 14.46 7.98 6.12
N TYR A 143 13.75 7.02 5.53
CA TYR A 143 13.61 6.87 4.08
C TYR A 143 12.31 7.48 3.57
N ASN A 144 11.30 7.58 4.44
CA ASN A 144 9.95 8.05 4.15
C ASN A 144 9.53 9.18 5.09
N MET A 145 8.24 9.51 5.07
CA MET A 145 7.63 10.45 6.01
C MET A 145 7.95 10.06 7.46
N ASN A 146 8.17 11.04 8.31
CA ASN A 146 8.02 10.80 9.75
C ASN A 146 6.52 10.85 10.15
N ALA A 147 6.20 10.42 11.36
CA ALA A 147 4.81 10.33 11.83
C ALA A 147 4.05 11.66 11.72
N LYS A 148 4.69 12.81 11.98
CA LYS A 148 4.07 14.14 11.88
C LYS A 148 3.78 14.55 10.44
N GLU A 149 4.71 14.28 9.54
CA GLU A 149 4.51 14.51 8.11
C GLU A 149 3.37 13.63 7.58
N ALA A 150 3.35 12.35 7.96
CA ALA A 150 2.28 11.43 7.58
C ALA A 150 0.91 11.87 8.13
N GLU A 151 0.84 12.48 9.33
CA GLU A 151 -0.40 13.07 9.87
C GLU A 151 -0.91 14.24 9.01
N VAL A 152 0.00 15.07 8.49
CA VAL A 152 -0.35 16.17 7.58
C VAL A 152 -0.86 15.61 6.25
N CYS A 153 -0.14 14.64 5.69
CA CYS A 153 -0.54 13.97 4.45
C CYS A 153 -1.89 13.24 4.59
N ALA A 154 -2.10 12.50 5.68
CA ALA A 154 -3.37 11.82 5.96
C ALA A 154 -4.57 12.77 5.99
N LYS A 155 -4.40 13.99 6.52
CA LYS A 155 -5.46 15.04 6.51
C LYS A 155 -5.75 15.53 5.10
N LYS A 156 -4.73 15.70 4.25
CA LYS A 156 -4.88 16.12 2.85
C LYS A 156 -5.55 15.02 2.01
N ILE A 157 -5.12 13.78 2.17
CA ILE A 157 -5.67 12.59 1.50
C ILE A 157 -7.14 12.39 1.87
N GLY A 158 -7.51 12.61 3.13
CA GLY A 158 -8.90 12.52 3.59
C GLY A 158 -9.46 11.11 3.71
N ALA A 159 -8.62 10.07 3.78
CA ALA A 159 -9.08 8.70 3.99
C ALA A 159 -9.83 8.53 5.32
N LYS A 160 -10.85 7.68 5.34
CA LYS A 160 -11.69 7.43 6.52
C LYS A 160 -10.90 6.71 7.63
N VAL A 161 -9.98 5.83 7.26
CA VAL A 161 -9.09 5.11 8.17
C VAL A 161 -7.66 5.21 7.67
N ASN A 162 -6.71 5.49 8.56
CA ASN A 162 -5.28 5.56 8.25
C ASN A 162 -4.50 4.50 9.01
N ILE A 163 -3.74 3.69 8.30
CA ILE A 163 -2.93 2.59 8.83
C ILE A 163 -1.45 2.94 8.67
N PRO A 164 -0.70 3.16 9.77
CA PRO A 164 0.74 3.37 9.69
C PRO A 164 1.45 2.05 9.34
N ILE A 165 2.24 2.07 8.29
CA ILE A 165 3.09 0.96 7.83
C ILE A 165 4.54 1.43 7.74
N HIS A 166 5.47 0.54 7.38
CA HIS A 166 6.89 0.88 7.23
C HIS A 166 7.38 1.77 8.39
N VAL A 167 7.09 1.32 9.61
CA VAL A 167 7.21 2.17 10.81
C VAL A 167 8.64 2.37 11.28
N LYS A 168 9.55 1.49 10.83
CA LYS A 168 10.97 1.53 11.16
C LYS A 168 11.77 0.69 10.17
N PRO A 169 12.92 1.18 9.67
CA PRO A 169 13.78 0.41 8.77
C PRO A 169 14.28 -0.89 9.38
N GLY A 170 14.40 -1.93 8.54
CA GLY A 170 15.03 -3.21 8.89
C GLY A 170 14.26 -4.10 9.86
N VAL A 171 13.01 -3.75 10.19
CA VAL A 171 12.13 -4.60 11.01
C VAL A 171 10.73 -4.68 10.37
N LEU A 172 10.02 -5.77 10.66
CA LEU A 172 8.65 -5.92 10.14
C LEU A 172 7.67 -4.95 10.79
N PHE A 173 7.86 -4.66 12.09
CA PHE A 173 7.00 -3.75 12.85
C PHE A 173 7.67 -3.28 14.14
N ASP A 174 7.27 -2.11 14.61
CA ASP A 174 7.62 -1.56 15.93
C ASP A 174 6.40 -0.77 16.44
N ARG A 175 5.69 -1.33 17.43
CA ARG A 175 4.48 -0.71 18.00
C ARG A 175 4.75 0.67 18.61
N LYS A 176 5.93 0.87 19.20
CA LYS A 176 6.30 2.15 19.79
C LYS A 176 6.42 3.25 18.71
N MET A 177 6.94 2.88 17.55
CA MET A 177 7.01 3.79 16.41
C MET A 177 5.62 4.02 15.81
N ALA A 178 4.83 2.96 15.59
CA ALA A 178 3.44 3.08 15.09
C ALA A 178 2.59 3.99 15.98
N ASN A 179 2.79 3.96 17.30
CA ASN A 179 2.10 4.82 18.26
C ASN A 179 2.42 6.31 18.14
N LYS A 180 3.51 6.70 17.45
CA LYS A 180 3.82 8.11 17.20
C LYS A 180 2.92 8.77 16.16
N PHE A 181 2.19 8.00 15.37
CA PHE A 181 1.21 8.50 14.42
C PHE A 181 -0.12 8.81 15.13
N HIS A 182 -0.39 10.10 15.39
CA HIS A 182 -1.50 10.55 16.23
C HIS A 182 -2.68 11.07 15.38
N MET A 183 -3.45 10.16 14.79
CA MET A 183 -4.69 10.47 14.08
C MET A 183 -5.91 9.88 14.81
N LYS A 184 -7.03 10.62 14.84
CA LYS A 184 -8.28 10.11 15.47
C LYS A 184 -8.82 8.87 14.76
N ASN A 185 -8.63 8.80 13.45
CA ASN A 185 -9.05 7.71 12.58
C ASN A 185 -7.87 6.76 12.23
N ARG A 186 -6.89 6.67 13.12
CA ARG A 186 -5.79 5.72 13.03
C ARG A 186 -6.25 4.31 13.39
N LEU A 187 -5.79 3.32 12.62
CA LEU A 187 -5.86 1.91 12.97
C LEU A 187 -4.45 1.33 12.96
N ILE A 188 -3.99 0.80 14.08
CA ILE A 188 -2.72 0.08 14.15
C ILE A 188 -3.01 -1.40 13.92
N VAL A 189 -2.39 -1.98 12.90
CA VAL A 189 -2.45 -3.39 12.54
C VAL A 189 -1.05 -3.97 12.72
N GLU A 190 -0.92 -5.08 13.42
CA GLU A 190 0.37 -5.76 13.60
C GLU A 190 0.56 -6.90 12.58
N PRO A 191 1.81 -7.32 12.33
CA PRO A 191 2.05 -8.47 11.46
C PRO A 191 1.25 -9.71 11.93
N ASN A 192 0.60 -10.36 10.99
CA ASN A 192 -0.34 -11.48 11.14
C ASN A 192 -1.75 -11.11 11.60
N ASP A 193 -2.02 -9.84 11.92
CA ASP A 193 -3.40 -9.42 12.10
C ASP A 193 -4.12 -9.39 10.75
N GLU A 194 -5.29 -10.00 10.71
CA GLU A 194 -6.24 -9.90 9.60
C GLU A 194 -7.42 -9.02 10.02
N ILE A 195 -7.71 -8.00 9.24
CA ILE A 195 -8.82 -7.08 9.47
C ILE A 195 -9.83 -7.14 8.32
N GLU A 196 -11.10 -7.00 8.64
CA GLU A 196 -12.14 -6.77 7.64
C GLU A 196 -12.09 -5.32 7.16
N LEU A 197 -12.11 -5.15 5.84
CA LEU A 197 -12.18 -3.83 5.22
C LEU A 197 -13.65 -3.52 4.89
N VAL A 198 -14.13 -2.42 5.44
CA VAL A 198 -15.52 -1.99 5.30
C VAL A 198 -15.56 -0.65 4.58
N ARG A 199 -16.45 -0.52 3.61
CA ARG A 199 -16.75 0.79 3.01
C ARG A 199 -17.26 1.74 4.09
N LYS A 200 -16.67 2.94 4.18
CA LYS A 200 -16.92 3.92 5.25
C LYS A 200 -17.75 5.13 4.75
#